data_bfe79187274bee3fbc4ace36948e197e
#
_entry.id   bfe79187274bee3fbc4ace36948e197e
#
_cell.length_a   1.000
_cell.length_b   1.000
_cell.length_c   1.000
_cell.angle_alpha   90.00
_cell.angle_beta   90.00
_cell.angle_gamma   90.00
#
_symmetry.space_group_name_H-M   'P 1'
#
loop_
_entity.id
_entity.type
_entity.pdbx_description
1 polymer ?
#
loop_
_entity_poly.entity_id
_entity_poly.type
_entity_poly.pdbx_seq_one_letter_code
_entity_poly.pdbx_strand_id
1 'polypeptide(L)'
;MTKFSLPSSIRIIDIVQILLIAIFVYYLMVWIKNTRAYTLLKGVMFVSIFLIIAAILRMDTILWICQQLSVVAITGVLIIFQPELRRALEQLGEKKMLSNLIPFDSGKQMDERITDRTIGELIHAAYAMGEVKTGALIVVEQNIILQEYEKTGIAMDSLISSQLLINIFEHNTPLHDGAVIVRNNRIVSATCYLPLSDHLELKKSLGTRHRAGVGISEVSDALTIIVSEETGKVSYTYGGKIVIGVTPGALRERLNSMKTRKDHKETTGLARIWKGPAKQEEKTGK
;
A
#
# COMPACT_ATOMS: atom_id res chain seq x y z
N MET A 1 33.73 -26.29 15.29
CA MET A 1 34.08 -25.03 16.00
C MET A 1 34.89 -24.15 15.07
N THR A 2 34.27 -23.28 14.35
CA THR A 2 34.96 -22.28 13.48
C THR A 2 35.55 -21.20 14.41
N LYS A 3 36.88 -21.15 14.48
CA LYS A 3 37.59 -20.09 15.20
C LYS A 3 37.33 -18.75 14.50
N PHE A 4 36.63 -17.88 15.18
CA PHE A 4 36.45 -16.49 14.77
C PHE A 4 37.82 -15.79 14.95
N SER A 5 38.61 -15.71 13.87
CA SER A 5 39.85 -14.93 13.89
C SER A 5 39.54 -13.50 13.52
N LEU A 6 39.74 -12.59 14.45
CA LEU A 6 39.69 -11.14 14.17
C LEU A 6 40.77 -10.80 13.11
N PRO A 7 40.40 -10.13 12.01
CA PRO A 7 41.38 -9.71 11.00
C PRO A 7 42.34 -8.70 11.59
N SER A 8 43.63 -8.94 11.44
CA SER A 8 44.72 -8.09 11.97
C SER A 8 44.96 -6.79 11.19
N SER A 9 44.17 -6.52 10.16
CA SER A 9 44.16 -5.25 9.43
C SER A 9 42.77 -4.92 8.93
N ILE A 10 42.23 -3.76 9.32
CA ILE A 10 40.93 -3.26 8.84
C ILE A 10 41.14 -2.81 7.39
N ARG A 11 40.48 -3.47 6.45
CA ARG A 11 40.43 -3.06 5.05
C ARG A 11 39.27 -2.09 4.83
N ILE A 12 39.39 -1.21 3.83
CA ILE A 12 38.30 -0.29 3.45
C ILE A 12 37.00 -1.06 3.18
N ILE A 13 37.10 -2.28 2.65
CA ILE A 13 35.97 -3.16 2.37
C ILE A 13 35.22 -3.58 3.67
N ASP A 14 35.95 -3.76 4.79
CA ASP A 14 35.35 -4.14 6.08
C ASP A 14 34.51 -2.99 6.65
N ILE A 15 34.97 -1.74 6.47
CA ILE A 15 34.24 -0.53 6.86
C ILE A 15 32.95 -0.40 6.03
N VAL A 16 33.02 -0.63 4.73
CA VAL A 16 31.85 -0.59 3.83
C VAL A 16 30.83 -1.67 4.21
N GLN A 17 31.29 -2.89 4.52
CA GLN A 17 30.40 -3.98 4.98
C GLN A 17 29.70 -3.64 6.30
N ILE A 18 30.43 -3.12 7.29
CA ILE A 18 29.87 -2.70 8.57
C ILE A 18 28.82 -1.60 8.37
N LEU A 19 29.13 -0.60 7.53
CA LEU A 19 28.20 0.50 7.26
C LEU A 19 26.94 0.01 6.54
N LEU A 20 27.07 -0.90 5.58
CA LEU A 20 25.95 -1.49 4.85
C LEU A 20 25.06 -2.33 5.79
N ILE A 21 25.67 -3.14 6.66
CA ILE A 21 24.94 -3.91 7.68
C ILE A 21 24.25 -2.98 8.67
N ALA A 22 24.92 -1.90 9.13
CA ALA A 22 24.33 -0.93 10.05
C ALA A 22 23.12 -0.22 9.44
N ILE A 23 23.21 0.21 8.17
CA ILE A 23 22.10 0.80 7.44
C ILE A 23 20.95 -0.20 7.28
N PHE A 24 21.24 -1.43 6.90
CA PHE A 24 20.23 -2.48 6.75
C PHE A 24 19.50 -2.74 8.07
N VAL A 25 20.24 -2.92 9.17
CA VAL A 25 19.67 -3.13 10.51
C VAL A 25 18.85 -1.91 10.96
N TYR A 26 19.30 -0.70 10.70
CA TYR A 26 18.56 0.52 11.03
C TYR A 26 17.19 0.57 10.31
N TYR A 27 17.16 0.37 8.99
CA TYR A 27 15.91 0.34 8.24
C TYR A 27 15.00 -0.81 8.67
N LEU A 28 15.55 -1.97 8.96
CA LEU A 28 14.82 -3.12 9.50
C LEU A 28 14.17 -2.79 10.84
N MET A 29 14.91 -2.14 11.76
CA MET A 29 14.37 -1.73 13.07
C MET A 29 13.29 -0.65 12.94
N VAL A 30 13.45 0.32 12.05
CA VAL A 30 12.44 1.37 11.80
C VAL A 30 11.17 0.75 11.22
N TRP A 31 11.30 -0.22 10.31
CA TRP A 31 10.18 -0.93 9.73
C TRP A 31 9.40 -1.77 10.77
N ILE A 32 10.11 -2.48 11.65
CA ILE A 32 9.52 -3.30 12.71
C ILE A 32 8.76 -2.44 13.74
N LYS A 33 9.25 -1.24 14.07
CA LYS A 33 8.61 -0.35 15.07
C LYS A 33 7.16 0.01 14.73
N ASN A 34 6.82 0.06 13.44
CA ASN A 34 5.50 0.45 12.96
C ASN A 34 4.56 -0.73 12.72
N THR A 35 4.93 -1.94 13.14
CA THR A 35 4.13 -3.15 12.94
C THR A 35 3.73 -3.81 14.27
N ARG A 36 2.68 -4.63 14.26
CA ARG A 36 2.28 -5.49 15.40
C ARG A 36 3.42 -6.43 15.83
N ALA A 37 4.40 -6.67 14.97
CA ALA A 37 5.60 -7.46 15.26
C ALA A 37 6.46 -6.86 16.41
N TYR A 38 6.39 -5.56 16.66
CA TYR A 38 7.13 -4.91 17.75
C TYR A 38 6.70 -5.42 19.14
N THR A 39 5.41 -5.66 19.35
CA THR A 39 4.90 -6.20 20.62
C THR A 39 5.37 -7.65 20.83
N LEU A 40 5.39 -8.45 19.76
CA LEU A 40 5.92 -9.82 19.80
C LEU A 40 7.43 -9.83 20.04
N LEU A 41 8.18 -8.92 19.42
CA LEU A 41 9.62 -8.79 19.64
C LEU A 41 9.97 -8.50 21.10
N LYS A 42 9.18 -7.64 21.78
CA LYS A 42 9.33 -7.40 23.22
C LYS A 42 9.12 -8.67 24.05
N GLY A 43 8.11 -9.49 23.70
CA GLY A 43 7.85 -10.77 24.35
C GLY A 43 9.01 -11.73 24.19
N VAL A 44 9.52 -11.89 22.96
CA VAL A 44 10.69 -12.74 22.66
C VAL A 44 11.93 -12.26 23.40
N MET A 45 12.18 -10.94 23.44
CA MET A 45 13.30 -10.36 24.17
C MET A 45 13.22 -10.64 25.68
N PHE A 46 12.05 -10.54 26.28
CA PHE A 46 11.83 -10.86 27.70
C PHE A 46 12.13 -12.35 27.99
N VAL A 47 11.62 -13.26 27.16
CA VAL A 47 11.90 -14.71 27.28
C VAL A 47 13.39 -14.98 27.08
N SER A 48 14.05 -14.34 26.11
CA SER A 48 15.49 -14.51 25.89
C SER A 48 16.31 -14.06 27.09
N ILE A 49 16.00 -12.92 27.71
CA ILE A 49 16.66 -12.44 28.91
C ILE A 49 16.48 -13.43 30.07
N PHE A 50 15.26 -13.95 30.25
CA PHE A 50 14.98 -14.95 31.28
C PHE A 50 15.82 -16.21 31.07
N LEU A 51 15.92 -16.71 29.82
CA LEU A 51 16.75 -17.90 29.50
C LEU A 51 18.24 -17.65 29.74
N ILE A 52 18.75 -16.44 29.45
CA ILE A 52 20.14 -16.07 29.73
C ILE A 52 20.40 -16.08 31.25
N ILE A 53 19.50 -15.53 32.05
CA ILE A 53 19.59 -15.54 33.50
C ILE A 53 19.56 -16.97 34.03
N ALA A 54 18.65 -17.83 33.54
CA ALA A 54 18.56 -19.24 33.91
C ALA A 54 19.84 -20.00 33.58
N ALA A 55 20.48 -19.69 32.43
CA ALA A 55 21.75 -20.30 32.03
C ALA A 55 22.91 -19.88 32.95
N ILE A 56 22.97 -18.59 33.34
CA ILE A 56 24.01 -18.08 34.28
C ILE A 56 23.86 -18.73 35.64
N LEU A 57 22.61 -18.91 36.11
CA LEU A 57 22.29 -19.55 37.39
C LEU A 57 22.36 -21.08 37.36
N ARG A 58 22.74 -21.69 36.22
CA ARG A 58 22.79 -23.14 35.98
C ARG A 58 21.49 -23.87 36.35
N MET A 59 20.36 -23.29 35.97
CA MET A 59 19.04 -23.90 36.22
C MET A 59 18.73 -24.96 35.13
N ASP A 60 19.44 -26.08 35.18
CA ASP A 60 19.43 -27.11 34.12
C ASP A 60 18.04 -27.65 33.82
N THR A 61 17.19 -27.79 34.84
CA THR A 61 15.80 -28.27 34.66
C THR A 61 14.97 -27.31 33.83
N ILE A 62 15.09 -26.00 34.05
CA ILE A 62 14.35 -25.01 33.29
C ILE A 62 14.85 -24.97 31.86
N LEU A 63 16.15 -25.02 31.65
CA LEU A 63 16.77 -25.04 30.33
C LEU A 63 16.35 -26.29 29.55
N TRP A 64 16.29 -27.43 30.17
CA TRP A 64 15.83 -28.66 29.54
C TRP A 64 14.35 -28.60 29.12
N ILE A 65 13.47 -28.10 30.00
CA ILE A 65 12.05 -27.91 29.66
C ILE A 65 11.90 -26.94 28.49
N CYS A 66 12.58 -25.79 28.52
CA CYS A 66 12.53 -24.78 27.45
C CYS A 66 13.05 -25.35 26.12
N GLN A 67 14.08 -26.20 26.16
CA GLN A 67 14.59 -26.87 24.96
C GLN A 67 13.57 -27.84 24.36
N GLN A 68 12.84 -28.57 25.17
CA GLN A 68 11.78 -29.46 24.69
C GLN A 68 10.58 -28.71 24.13
N LEU A 69 10.22 -27.58 24.76
CA LEU A 69 9.11 -26.73 24.30
C LEU A 69 9.49 -25.90 23.09
N SER A 70 10.78 -25.70 22.78
CA SER A 70 11.24 -24.84 21.69
C SER A 70 10.70 -25.28 20.33
N VAL A 71 10.63 -26.58 20.06
CA VAL A 71 10.11 -27.11 18.79
C VAL A 71 8.62 -26.76 18.63
N VAL A 72 7.83 -26.93 19.68
CA VAL A 72 6.40 -26.59 19.68
C VAL A 72 6.20 -25.06 19.54
N ALA A 73 7.03 -24.29 20.26
CA ALA A 73 6.99 -22.83 20.20
C ALA A 73 7.33 -22.28 18.80
N ILE A 74 8.38 -22.83 18.16
CA ILE A 74 8.77 -22.44 16.79
C ILE A 74 7.64 -22.79 15.80
N THR A 75 7.05 -23.97 15.91
CA THR A 75 5.93 -24.37 15.05
C THR A 75 4.72 -23.46 15.26
N GLY A 76 4.39 -23.15 16.51
CA GLY A 76 3.30 -22.21 16.83
C GLY A 76 3.54 -20.81 16.25
N VAL A 77 4.77 -20.29 16.35
CA VAL A 77 5.16 -19.00 15.74
C VAL A 77 5.00 -19.06 14.22
N LEU A 78 5.47 -20.12 13.55
CA LEU A 78 5.31 -20.30 12.10
C LEU A 78 3.84 -20.28 11.67
N ILE A 79 2.96 -20.96 12.40
CA ILE A 79 1.52 -20.98 12.12
C ILE A 79 0.90 -19.58 12.29
N ILE A 80 1.26 -18.85 13.36
CA ILE A 80 0.75 -17.51 13.62
C ILE A 80 1.20 -16.52 12.54
N PHE A 81 2.45 -16.63 12.06
CA PHE A 81 3.01 -15.75 11.04
C PHE A 81 2.76 -16.21 9.59
N GLN A 82 2.12 -17.36 9.40
CA GLN A 82 1.82 -17.86 8.06
C GLN A 82 1.10 -16.83 7.17
N PRO A 83 0.04 -16.12 7.62
CA PRO A 83 -0.63 -15.11 6.79
C PRO A 83 0.26 -13.90 6.47
N GLU A 84 1.09 -13.45 7.41
CA GLU A 84 2.01 -12.34 7.22
C GLU A 84 3.14 -12.71 6.23
N LEU A 85 3.70 -13.91 6.35
CA LEU A 85 4.70 -14.44 5.43
C LEU A 85 4.14 -14.59 4.02
N ARG A 86 2.90 -15.07 3.89
CA ARG A 86 2.22 -15.17 2.61
C ARG A 86 2.04 -13.80 1.97
N ARG A 87 1.53 -12.81 2.71
CA ARG A 87 1.36 -11.44 2.24
C ARG A 87 2.70 -10.81 1.83
N ALA A 88 3.77 -11.03 2.59
CA ALA A 88 5.09 -10.52 2.27
C ALA A 88 5.64 -11.15 0.99
N LEU A 89 5.44 -12.46 0.77
CA LEU A 89 5.86 -13.15 -0.44
C LEU A 89 5.03 -12.74 -1.66
N GLU A 90 3.72 -12.55 -1.50
CA GLU A 90 2.84 -12.02 -2.54
C GLU A 90 3.28 -10.61 -2.95
N GLN A 91 3.55 -9.71 -2.00
CA GLN A 91 4.07 -8.36 -2.27
C GLN A 91 5.45 -8.36 -2.93
N LEU A 92 6.32 -9.30 -2.60
CA LEU A 92 7.62 -9.48 -3.26
C LEU A 92 7.47 -10.04 -4.68
N GLY A 93 6.51 -10.95 -4.89
CA GLY A 93 6.19 -11.53 -6.21
C GLY A 93 5.48 -10.53 -7.13
N GLU A 94 4.62 -9.67 -6.60
CA GLU A 94 3.90 -8.63 -7.35
C GLU A 94 4.78 -7.42 -7.70
N LYS A 95 5.77 -7.10 -6.88
CA LYS A 95 6.75 -6.07 -7.23
C LYS A 95 7.61 -6.61 -8.36
N LYS A 96 7.33 -6.12 -9.56
CA LYS A 96 8.03 -6.28 -10.84
C LYS A 96 9.56 -6.18 -10.78
N MET A 97 10.23 -6.87 -9.85
CA MET A 97 11.69 -6.95 -9.87
C MET A 97 12.21 -7.77 -11.06
N LEU A 98 11.42 -8.75 -11.53
CA LEU A 98 11.79 -9.54 -12.70
C LEU A 98 11.46 -8.85 -14.03
N SER A 99 10.47 -7.95 -14.09
CA SER A 99 10.10 -7.29 -15.36
C SER A 99 11.13 -6.26 -15.81
N ASN A 100 12.01 -5.79 -14.95
CA ASN A 100 13.10 -4.88 -15.30
C ASN A 100 14.36 -5.60 -15.82
N LEU A 101 14.42 -6.93 -15.69
CA LEU A 101 15.57 -7.73 -16.16
C LEU A 101 15.33 -8.36 -17.55
N ILE A 102 14.09 -8.40 -18.02
CA ILE A 102 13.75 -8.90 -19.36
C ILE A 102 12.91 -7.81 -20.04
N PRO A 103 13.49 -7.00 -20.94
CA PRO A 103 12.69 -6.11 -21.78
C PRO A 103 11.97 -7.00 -22.82
N PHE A 104 10.83 -7.56 -22.44
CA PHE A 104 9.90 -8.11 -23.42
C PHE A 104 9.17 -6.91 -24.01
N ASP A 105 9.68 -6.48 -25.15
CA ASP A 105 9.10 -5.44 -26.00
C ASP A 105 7.73 -5.93 -26.49
N SER A 106 6.71 -5.65 -25.71
CA SER A 106 5.33 -5.65 -26.19
C SER A 106 4.96 -4.18 -26.28
N GLY A 107 4.92 -3.66 -27.51
CA GLY A 107 4.45 -2.30 -27.84
C GLY A 107 3.06 -2.03 -27.27
N LYS A 108 2.97 -1.85 -25.95
CA LYS A 108 1.79 -1.36 -25.25
C LYS A 108 1.87 0.14 -25.20
N GLN A 109 0.98 0.78 -25.98
CA GLN A 109 0.47 2.10 -25.66
C GLN A 109 0.45 2.26 -24.14
N MET A 110 0.97 3.36 -23.63
CA MET A 110 0.81 3.76 -22.23
C MET A 110 -0.70 3.84 -21.97
N ASP A 111 -1.30 2.73 -21.51
CA ASP A 111 -2.68 2.75 -21.07
C ASP A 111 -2.71 3.65 -19.82
N GLU A 112 -3.26 4.85 -20.01
CA GLU A 112 -3.54 5.74 -18.88
C GLU A 112 -4.44 4.97 -17.92
N ARG A 113 -4.01 4.85 -16.65
CA ARG A 113 -4.78 4.16 -15.61
C ARG A 113 -6.21 4.66 -15.51
N ILE A 114 -6.39 5.94 -15.73
CA ILE A 114 -7.67 6.61 -15.70
C ILE A 114 -7.69 7.69 -16.78
N THR A 115 -8.63 7.61 -17.69
CA THR A 115 -8.80 8.57 -18.80
C THR A 115 -9.58 9.80 -18.34
N ASP A 116 -9.47 10.91 -19.09
CA ASP A 116 -10.28 12.13 -18.85
C ASP A 116 -11.77 11.85 -18.91
N ARG A 117 -12.18 10.93 -19.78
CA ARG A 117 -13.56 10.46 -19.87
C ARG A 117 -13.99 9.81 -18.56
N THR A 118 -13.22 8.85 -18.06
CA THR A 118 -13.53 8.16 -16.81
C THR A 118 -13.60 9.11 -15.62
N ILE A 119 -12.67 10.07 -15.54
CA ILE A 119 -12.71 11.13 -14.51
C ILE A 119 -13.99 11.96 -14.62
N GLY A 120 -14.41 12.31 -15.84
CA GLY A 120 -15.67 13.01 -16.10
C GLY A 120 -16.87 12.23 -15.61
N GLU A 121 -16.95 10.94 -15.94
CA GLU A 121 -18.04 10.04 -15.55
C GLU A 121 -18.12 9.85 -14.01
N LEU A 122 -16.98 9.67 -13.35
CA LEU A 122 -16.90 9.54 -11.88
C LEU A 122 -17.40 10.81 -11.17
N ILE A 123 -16.95 11.98 -11.64
CA ILE A 123 -17.38 13.27 -11.07
C ILE A 123 -18.87 13.47 -11.32
N HIS A 124 -19.33 13.30 -12.54
CA HIS A 124 -20.75 13.47 -12.87
C HIS A 124 -21.64 12.55 -12.01
N ALA A 125 -21.30 11.26 -11.89
CA ALA A 125 -22.03 10.32 -11.05
C ALA A 125 -22.05 10.76 -9.58
N ALA A 126 -20.88 11.11 -9.01
CA ALA A 126 -20.77 11.48 -7.60
C ALA A 126 -21.61 12.70 -7.25
N TYR A 127 -21.60 13.74 -8.10
CA TYR A 127 -22.37 14.96 -7.82
C TYR A 127 -23.85 14.78 -8.12
N ALA A 128 -24.24 14.03 -9.18
CA ALA A 128 -25.64 13.70 -9.42
C ALA A 128 -26.26 12.91 -8.27
N MET A 129 -25.55 11.90 -7.74
CA MET A 129 -25.98 11.18 -6.53
C MET A 129 -26.01 12.08 -5.30
N GLY A 130 -25.09 13.04 -5.18
CA GLY A 130 -25.06 14.04 -4.11
C GLY A 130 -26.29 14.93 -4.09
N GLU A 131 -26.78 15.39 -5.26
CA GLU A 131 -27.99 16.23 -5.39
C GLU A 131 -29.25 15.52 -4.82
N VAL A 132 -29.37 14.21 -5.05
CA VAL A 132 -30.50 13.41 -4.58
C VAL A 132 -30.20 12.67 -3.26
N LYS A 133 -29.03 12.91 -2.67
CA LYS A 133 -28.57 12.28 -1.43
C LYS A 133 -28.49 10.74 -1.50
N THR A 134 -28.19 10.19 -2.64
CA THR A 134 -27.85 8.78 -2.80
C THR A 134 -26.43 8.53 -2.30
N GLY A 135 -26.28 7.69 -1.27
CA GLY A 135 -24.97 7.33 -0.70
C GLY A 135 -24.16 6.46 -1.65
N ALA A 136 -22.88 6.82 -1.88
CA ALA A 136 -22.01 6.04 -2.74
C ALA A 136 -20.60 5.90 -2.17
N LEU A 137 -19.91 4.80 -2.51
CA LEU A 137 -18.55 4.48 -2.11
C LEU A 137 -17.81 3.89 -3.32
N ILE A 138 -16.96 4.69 -3.96
CA ILE A 138 -16.25 4.32 -5.19
C ILE A 138 -14.75 4.34 -4.91
N VAL A 139 -14.09 3.20 -5.08
CA VAL A 139 -12.65 3.01 -4.84
C VAL A 139 -11.94 2.97 -6.18
N VAL A 140 -11.08 3.93 -6.42
CA VAL A 140 -10.20 3.98 -7.60
C VAL A 140 -8.85 3.40 -7.23
N GLU A 141 -8.60 2.19 -7.72
CA GLU A 141 -7.37 1.43 -7.47
C GLU A 141 -6.17 2.08 -8.17
N GLN A 142 -5.01 2.03 -7.52
CA GLN A 142 -3.77 2.54 -8.11
C GLN A 142 -2.71 1.43 -8.30
N ASN A 143 -1.68 1.40 -7.44
CA ASN A 143 -0.58 0.44 -7.56
C ASN A 143 -0.85 -0.85 -6.79
N ILE A 144 -1.56 -0.72 -5.66
CA ILE A 144 -1.90 -1.84 -4.79
C ILE A 144 -3.21 -2.43 -5.29
N ILE A 145 -3.15 -3.68 -5.77
CA ILE A 145 -4.31 -4.43 -6.27
C ILE A 145 -5.21 -4.82 -5.10
N LEU A 146 -6.51 -4.54 -5.23
CA LEU A 146 -7.51 -4.78 -4.19
C LEU A 146 -8.25 -6.11 -4.36
N GLN A 147 -7.60 -7.14 -4.88
CA GLN A 147 -8.21 -8.43 -5.23
C GLN A 147 -8.88 -9.13 -4.03
N GLU A 148 -8.37 -8.93 -2.81
CA GLU A 148 -8.95 -9.49 -1.59
C GLU A 148 -10.35 -8.92 -1.35
N TYR A 149 -10.53 -7.60 -1.56
CA TYR A 149 -11.81 -6.91 -1.39
C TYR A 149 -12.73 -7.13 -2.60
N GLU A 150 -12.19 -7.17 -3.81
CA GLU A 150 -12.92 -7.46 -5.04
C GLU A 150 -13.68 -8.80 -4.96
N LYS A 151 -13.04 -9.83 -4.40
CA LYS A 151 -13.65 -11.17 -4.22
C LYS A 151 -14.83 -11.21 -3.25
N THR A 152 -15.00 -10.20 -2.41
CA THR A 152 -16.15 -10.11 -1.49
C THR A 152 -17.41 -9.59 -2.18
N GLY A 153 -17.25 -8.97 -3.35
CA GLY A 153 -18.32 -8.36 -4.12
C GLY A 153 -18.78 -9.21 -5.32
N ILE A 154 -19.58 -8.57 -6.15
CA ILE A 154 -20.11 -9.14 -7.40
C ILE A 154 -19.24 -8.64 -8.55
N ALA A 155 -18.61 -9.57 -9.28
CA ALA A 155 -17.80 -9.26 -10.46
C ALA A 155 -18.65 -8.65 -11.57
N MET A 156 -18.22 -7.53 -12.16
CA MET A 156 -18.97 -6.79 -13.17
C MET A 156 -18.25 -6.67 -14.50
N ASP A 157 -16.95 -6.36 -14.49
CA ASP A 157 -16.11 -6.14 -15.67
C ASP A 157 -16.78 -5.25 -16.75
N SER A 158 -17.26 -4.07 -16.37
CA SER A 158 -17.99 -3.15 -17.26
C SER A 158 -17.23 -1.84 -17.46
N LEU A 159 -17.47 -1.17 -18.60
CA LEU A 159 -17.00 0.19 -18.84
C LEU A 159 -17.67 1.15 -17.86
N ILE A 160 -16.92 2.16 -17.42
CA ILE A 160 -17.46 3.19 -16.54
C ILE A 160 -18.36 4.14 -17.33
N SER A 161 -19.57 4.34 -16.81
CA SER A 161 -20.46 5.43 -17.17
C SER A 161 -21.17 5.97 -15.91
N SER A 162 -21.49 7.23 -15.91
CA SER A 162 -22.20 7.87 -14.81
C SER A 162 -23.56 7.22 -14.55
N GLN A 163 -24.27 6.85 -15.63
CA GLN A 163 -25.57 6.16 -15.55
C GLN A 163 -25.43 4.80 -14.86
N LEU A 164 -24.40 4.03 -15.18
CA LEU A 164 -24.18 2.72 -14.56
C LEU A 164 -23.87 2.88 -13.07
N LEU A 165 -23.00 3.85 -12.69
CA LEU A 165 -22.68 4.12 -11.29
C LEU A 165 -23.91 4.57 -10.50
N ILE A 166 -24.74 5.45 -11.05
CA ILE A 166 -25.99 5.89 -10.41
C ILE A 166 -26.92 4.69 -10.22
N ASN A 167 -27.09 3.82 -11.22
CA ASN A 167 -27.92 2.62 -11.09
C ASN A 167 -27.39 1.60 -10.07
N ILE A 168 -26.08 1.45 -9.94
CA ILE A 168 -25.47 0.56 -8.94
C ILE A 168 -25.84 1.04 -7.52
N PHE A 169 -25.74 2.35 -7.27
CA PHE A 169 -26.00 2.92 -5.94
C PHE A 169 -27.45 3.29 -5.68
N GLU A 170 -28.34 3.06 -6.65
CA GLU A 170 -29.76 3.32 -6.46
C GLU A 170 -30.33 2.52 -5.28
N HIS A 171 -31.16 3.19 -4.47
CA HIS A 171 -31.70 2.63 -3.23
C HIS A 171 -32.49 1.35 -3.48
N ASN A 172 -32.39 0.39 -2.58
CA ASN A 172 -33.08 -0.90 -2.63
C ASN A 172 -32.75 -1.79 -3.83
N THR A 173 -31.59 -1.55 -4.51
CA THR A 173 -31.08 -2.47 -5.52
C THR A 173 -30.09 -3.48 -4.90
N PRO A 174 -29.90 -4.67 -5.46
CA PRO A 174 -28.94 -5.65 -4.93
C PRO A 174 -27.48 -5.20 -4.92
N LEU A 175 -27.12 -4.13 -5.65
CA LEU A 175 -25.75 -3.68 -5.84
C LEU A 175 -25.35 -2.48 -4.98
N HIS A 176 -26.30 -1.82 -4.30
CA HIS A 176 -26.05 -0.52 -3.64
C HIS A 176 -25.29 -0.62 -2.31
N ASP A 177 -25.34 -1.78 -1.64
CA ASP A 177 -24.69 -1.95 -0.33
C ASP A 177 -23.25 -2.44 -0.48
N GLY A 178 -22.31 -1.57 -0.20
CA GLY A 178 -20.90 -1.82 -0.31
C GLY A 178 -20.17 -0.82 -1.22
N ALA A 179 -18.97 -1.18 -1.66
CA ALA A 179 -18.13 -0.36 -2.50
C ALA A 179 -18.08 -0.86 -3.95
N VAL A 180 -17.91 0.08 -4.86
CA VAL A 180 -17.54 -0.20 -6.26
C VAL A 180 -16.02 -0.06 -6.39
N ILE A 181 -15.36 -1.06 -6.95
CA ILE A 181 -13.91 -1.01 -7.26
C ILE A 181 -13.73 -0.73 -8.74
N VAL A 182 -12.92 0.30 -9.02
CA VAL A 182 -12.55 0.77 -10.34
C VAL A 182 -11.08 0.51 -10.59
N ARG A 183 -10.77 -0.19 -11.70
CA ARG A 183 -9.42 -0.49 -12.17
C ARG A 183 -9.33 -0.29 -13.68
N ASN A 184 -8.31 0.43 -14.17
CA ASN A 184 -8.02 0.59 -15.60
C ASN A 184 -9.25 0.99 -16.42
N ASN A 185 -9.97 2.04 -16.02
CA ASN A 185 -11.18 2.55 -16.68
C ASN A 185 -12.37 1.60 -16.70
N ARG A 186 -12.39 0.57 -15.86
CA ARG A 186 -13.49 -0.39 -15.76
C ARG A 186 -13.99 -0.52 -14.32
N ILE A 187 -15.25 -0.79 -14.14
CA ILE A 187 -15.83 -1.28 -12.90
C ILE A 187 -15.53 -2.78 -12.84
N VAL A 188 -14.68 -3.20 -11.90
CA VAL A 188 -14.30 -4.62 -11.76
C VAL A 188 -15.24 -5.37 -10.84
N SER A 189 -15.75 -4.74 -9.78
CA SER A 189 -16.67 -5.35 -8.83
C SER A 189 -17.54 -4.30 -8.14
N ALA A 190 -18.72 -4.68 -7.70
CA ALA A 190 -19.64 -3.90 -6.88
C ALA A 190 -19.98 -4.66 -5.59
N THR A 191 -20.60 -3.98 -4.60
CA THR A 191 -20.98 -4.59 -3.32
C THR A 191 -19.78 -5.13 -2.53
N CYS A 192 -18.60 -4.53 -2.72
CA CYS A 192 -17.38 -4.98 -2.05
C CYS A 192 -17.35 -4.53 -0.59
N TYR A 193 -16.99 -5.45 0.32
CA TYR A 193 -16.79 -5.13 1.73
C TYR A 193 -15.37 -4.60 1.96
N LEU A 194 -15.29 -3.43 2.60
CA LEU A 194 -14.03 -2.76 2.91
C LEU A 194 -13.78 -2.72 4.42
N PRO A 195 -12.51 -2.65 4.86
CA PRO A 195 -12.18 -2.50 6.27
C PRO A 195 -12.68 -1.15 6.78
N LEU A 196 -13.22 -1.13 7.99
CA LEU A 196 -13.62 0.10 8.66
C LEU A 196 -12.43 0.67 9.45
N SER A 197 -12.22 1.97 9.36
CA SER A 197 -11.20 2.63 10.18
C SER A 197 -11.65 2.70 11.65
N ASP A 198 -10.73 2.34 12.55
CA ASP A 198 -10.89 2.42 14.00
C ASP A 198 -10.38 3.74 14.58
N HIS A 199 -9.97 4.72 13.74
CA HIS A 199 -9.45 6.00 14.21
C HIS A 199 -10.49 6.78 15.01
N LEU A 200 -10.20 6.98 16.30
CA LEU A 200 -11.05 7.71 17.26
C LEU A 200 -11.22 9.19 16.91
N GLU A 201 -10.31 9.76 16.14
CA GLU A 201 -10.33 11.17 15.70
C GLU A 201 -11.38 11.43 14.61
N LEU A 202 -11.89 10.40 13.96
CA LEU A 202 -12.98 10.57 13.00
C LEU A 202 -14.24 11.05 13.72
N LYS A 203 -14.78 12.16 13.24
CA LYS A 203 -16.03 12.71 13.80
C LYS A 203 -17.10 11.61 13.88
N LYS A 204 -17.77 11.49 15.03
CA LYS A 204 -18.84 10.50 15.25
C LYS A 204 -20.00 10.62 14.26
N SER A 205 -20.15 11.80 13.62
CA SER A 205 -21.13 12.07 12.56
C SER A 205 -20.80 11.46 11.20
N LEU A 206 -19.66 10.79 11.05
CA LEU A 206 -19.29 10.13 9.79
C LEU A 206 -19.89 8.72 9.78
N GLY A 207 -20.73 8.45 8.77
CA GLY A 207 -21.36 7.14 8.57
C GLY A 207 -20.38 6.04 8.16
N THR A 208 -20.92 4.82 8.02
CA THR A 208 -20.14 3.61 7.69
C THR A 208 -19.35 3.73 6.39
N ARG A 209 -19.91 4.34 5.34
CA ARG A 209 -19.22 4.57 4.05
C ARG A 209 -17.98 5.45 4.21
N HIS A 210 -18.03 6.47 5.05
CA HIS A 210 -16.86 7.30 5.32
C HIS A 210 -15.77 6.53 6.06
N ARG A 211 -16.12 5.74 7.07
CA ARG A 211 -15.19 4.89 7.81
C ARG A 211 -14.57 3.82 6.92
N ALA A 212 -15.35 3.22 6.02
CA ALA A 212 -14.86 2.25 5.04
C ALA A 212 -13.89 2.91 4.04
N GLY A 213 -14.22 4.11 3.56
CA GLY A 213 -13.33 4.87 2.67
C GLY A 213 -12.00 5.23 3.31
N VAL A 214 -11.99 5.64 4.59
CA VAL A 214 -10.75 5.87 5.34
C VAL A 214 -10.01 4.55 5.53
N GLY A 215 -10.69 3.49 6.00
CA GLY A 215 -10.07 2.19 6.27
C GLY A 215 -9.36 1.58 5.06
N ILE A 216 -9.97 1.62 3.88
CA ILE A 216 -9.28 1.13 2.67
C ILE A 216 -8.09 2.02 2.30
N SER A 217 -8.14 3.32 2.53
CA SER A 217 -7.05 4.24 2.25
C SER A 217 -5.89 4.16 3.26
N GLU A 218 -6.06 3.50 4.41
CA GLU A 218 -5.00 3.20 5.38
C GLU A 218 -4.15 2.01 4.93
N VAL A 219 -4.77 1.03 4.27
CA VAL A 219 -4.12 -0.23 3.89
C VAL A 219 -3.72 -0.28 2.40
N SER A 220 -4.10 0.74 1.62
CA SER A 220 -3.81 0.82 0.19
C SER A 220 -3.50 2.25 -0.25
N ASP A 221 -3.00 2.39 -1.48
CA ASP A 221 -2.81 3.68 -2.15
C ASP A 221 -4.02 4.11 -2.99
N ALA A 222 -5.17 3.45 -2.82
CA ALA A 222 -6.39 3.77 -3.54
C ALA A 222 -6.95 5.15 -3.14
N LEU A 223 -7.57 5.83 -4.10
CA LEU A 223 -8.40 7.00 -3.82
C LEU A 223 -9.86 6.55 -3.74
N THR A 224 -10.53 6.92 -2.65
CA THR A 224 -11.95 6.58 -2.50
C THR A 224 -12.81 7.84 -2.56
N ILE A 225 -13.83 7.82 -3.43
CA ILE A 225 -14.84 8.87 -3.55
C ILE A 225 -16.05 8.44 -2.73
N ILE A 226 -16.57 9.33 -1.89
CA ILE A 226 -17.67 9.06 -0.98
C ILE A 226 -18.75 10.11 -1.19
N VAL A 227 -19.98 9.68 -1.34
CA VAL A 227 -21.17 10.54 -1.34
C VAL A 227 -21.97 10.27 -0.07
N SER A 228 -22.24 11.32 0.69
CA SER A 228 -23.01 11.21 1.94
C SER A 228 -24.50 11.14 1.65
N GLU A 229 -25.17 10.11 2.14
CA GLU A 229 -26.63 9.98 2.06
C GLU A 229 -27.39 10.98 2.96
N GLU A 230 -26.73 11.49 4.00
CA GLU A 230 -27.34 12.46 4.91
C GLU A 230 -27.27 13.90 4.37
N THR A 231 -26.08 14.27 3.86
CA THR A 231 -25.77 15.67 3.49
C THR A 231 -25.67 15.90 1.99
N GLY A 232 -25.54 14.85 1.18
CA GLY A 232 -25.27 14.93 -0.26
C GLY A 232 -23.83 15.39 -0.59
N LYS A 233 -22.99 15.67 0.41
CA LYS A 233 -21.63 16.16 0.20
C LYS A 233 -20.73 15.06 -0.37
N VAL A 234 -19.97 15.44 -1.40
CA VAL A 234 -18.94 14.59 -1.96
C VAL A 234 -17.64 14.78 -1.18
N SER A 235 -16.98 13.68 -0.85
CA SER A 235 -15.73 13.64 -0.10
C SER A 235 -14.76 12.66 -0.78
N TYR A 236 -13.46 12.76 -0.51
CA TYR A 236 -12.53 11.70 -0.90
C TYR A 236 -11.60 11.33 0.25
N THR A 237 -11.06 10.09 0.19
CA THR A 237 -10.03 9.64 1.13
C THR A 237 -8.78 9.21 0.36
N TYR A 238 -7.63 9.42 1.00
CA TYR A 238 -6.33 8.99 0.51
C TYR A 238 -5.31 8.97 1.64
N GLY A 239 -4.52 7.87 1.76
CA GLY A 239 -3.47 7.73 2.77
C GLY A 239 -3.97 7.90 4.21
N GLY A 240 -5.13 7.32 4.56
CA GLY A 240 -5.74 7.40 5.87
C GLY A 240 -6.39 8.76 6.22
N LYS A 241 -6.44 9.69 5.27
CA LYS A 241 -7.02 11.04 5.47
C LYS A 241 -8.28 11.23 4.66
N ILE A 242 -9.24 11.98 5.22
CA ILE A 242 -10.49 12.34 4.56
C ILE A 242 -10.56 13.86 4.31
N VAL A 243 -11.03 14.24 3.11
CA VAL A 243 -11.36 15.63 2.75
C VAL A 243 -12.85 15.69 2.43
N ILE A 244 -13.58 16.42 3.25
CA ILE A 244 -15.07 16.46 3.21
C ILE A 244 -15.55 17.68 2.43
N GLY A 245 -16.59 17.50 1.59
CA GLY A 245 -17.27 18.58 0.89
C GLY A 245 -16.41 19.23 -0.18
N VAL A 246 -15.76 18.41 -1.01
CA VAL A 246 -14.91 18.90 -2.11
C VAL A 246 -15.74 19.41 -3.27
N THR A 247 -15.19 20.37 -4.03
CA THR A 247 -15.80 20.85 -5.27
C THR A 247 -15.47 19.93 -6.44
N PRO A 248 -16.26 19.94 -7.55
CA PRO A 248 -15.96 19.14 -8.75
C PRO A 248 -14.56 19.40 -9.30
N GLY A 249 -14.10 20.65 -9.26
CA GLY A 249 -12.77 21.05 -9.71
C GLY A 249 -11.65 20.44 -8.85
N ALA A 250 -11.78 20.49 -7.52
CA ALA A 250 -10.81 19.92 -6.59
C ALA A 250 -10.74 18.40 -6.71
N LEU A 251 -11.90 17.71 -6.88
CA LEU A 251 -11.93 16.27 -7.12
C LEU A 251 -11.26 15.90 -8.45
N ARG A 252 -11.51 16.69 -9.53
CA ARG A 252 -10.86 16.52 -10.83
C ARG A 252 -9.34 16.66 -10.75
N GLU A 253 -8.86 17.68 -10.06
CA GLU A 253 -7.42 17.87 -9.86
C GLU A 253 -6.79 16.68 -9.15
N ARG A 254 -7.45 16.18 -8.11
CA ARG A 254 -6.99 15.01 -7.36
C ARG A 254 -6.95 13.75 -8.21
N LEU A 255 -8.00 13.48 -9.00
CA LEU A 255 -8.05 12.34 -9.92
C LEU A 255 -7.02 12.48 -11.04
N ASN A 256 -6.79 13.68 -11.57
CA ASN A 256 -5.76 13.94 -12.57
C ASN A 256 -4.35 13.63 -12.06
N SER A 257 -4.08 13.86 -10.77
CA SER A 257 -2.78 13.51 -10.17
C SER A 257 -2.49 12.00 -10.16
N MET A 258 -3.51 11.16 -10.44
CA MET A 258 -3.41 9.70 -10.49
C MET A 258 -3.24 9.14 -11.91
N LYS A 259 -3.47 9.95 -12.96
CA LYS A 259 -3.40 9.50 -14.38
C LYS A 259 -2.05 8.93 -14.72
N THR A 260 -1.00 9.60 -14.31
CA THR A 260 0.36 9.23 -14.64
C THR A 260 0.87 8.22 -13.63
N ARG A 261 1.26 7.05 -14.08
CA ARG A 261 2.09 6.17 -13.28
C ARG A 261 3.36 6.99 -12.98
N LYS A 262 3.52 7.47 -11.75
CA LYS A 262 4.82 7.96 -11.29
C LYS A 262 5.74 6.74 -11.32
N ASP A 263 6.36 6.49 -12.48
CA ASP A 263 7.63 5.81 -12.47
C ASP A 263 8.50 6.67 -11.55
N HIS A 264 8.80 6.18 -10.37
CA HIS A 264 9.91 6.65 -9.57
C HIS A 264 11.19 6.33 -10.39
N LYS A 265 11.41 7.07 -11.47
CA LYS A 265 12.74 7.41 -11.89
C LYS A 265 13.24 8.37 -10.82
N GLU A 266 13.77 7.80 -9.73
CA GLU A 266 14.87 8.43 -9.04
C GLU A 266 15.89 8.73 -10.16
N THR A 267 15.91 9.96 -10.62
CA THR A 267 17.05 10.51 -11.32
C THR A 267 18.17 10.50 -10.30
N THR A 268 18.81 9.35 -10.18
CA THR A 268 20.08 9.16 -9.52
C THR A 268 20.98 10.23 -10.11
N GLY A 269 21.47 11.16 -9.28
CA GLY A 269 22.30 12.30 -9.67
C GLY A 269 23.61 11.96 -10.40
N LEU A 270 23.83 10.72 -10.80
CA LEU A 270 24.96 10.20 -11.57
C LEU A 270 24.90 10.54 -13.07
N ALA A 271 23.71 10.83 -13.63
CA ALA A 271 23.61 11.20 -15.06
C ALA A 271 24.07 12.64 -15.35
N ARG A 272 24.29 13.48 -14.32
CA ARG A 272 24.84 14.84 -14.47
C ARG A 272 26.35 14.90 -14.57
N ILE A 273 27.06 13.84 -14.19
CA ILE A 273 28.52 13.83 -14.15
C ILE A 273 29.12 13.42 -15.52
N TRP A 274 28.34 12.85 -16.43
CA TRP A 274 28.83 12.31 -17.69
C TRP A 274 28.55 13.19 -18.92
N LYS A 275 28.03 14.42 -18.78
CA LYS A 275 28.08 15.41 -19.86
C LYS A 275 29.31 16.25 -19.69
N GLY A 276 30.40 15.80 -20.31
CA GLY A 276 31.64 16.57 -20.51
C GLY A 276 31.37 17.90 -21.23
N PRO A 277 32.25 18.88 -21.10
CA PRO A 277 32.05 20.23 -21.63
C PRO A 277 31.91 20.20 -23.15
N ALA A 278 30.81 20.82 -23.64
CA ALA A 278 30.61 21.03 -25.07
C ALA A 278 31.73 21.87 -25.63
N LYS A 279 32.41 21.38 -26.69
CA LYS A 279 33.37 22.12 -27.49
C LYS A 279 32.70 23.36 -28.06
N GLN A 280 33.19 24.51 -27.68
CA GLN A 280 32.98 25.76 -28.42
C GLN A 280 33.65 25.65 -29.77
N GLU A 281 32.92 25.58 -30.84
CA GLU A 281 33.44 25.85 -32.19
C GLU A 281 33.52 27.34 -32.40
N GLU A 282 34.75 27.76 -32.49
CA GLU A 282 35.23 29.10 -32.87
C GLU A 282 34.84 29.39 -34.33
N LYS A 283 33.89 30.29 -34.55
CA LYS A 283 33.64 30.89 -35.87
C LYS A 283 34.59 32.06 -36.02
N THR A 284 35.77 31.83 -36.58
CA THR A 284 36.58 32.85 -37.22
C THR A 284 36.15 33.07 -38.66
N GLY A 285 36.02 34.32 -39.02
CA GLY A 285 35.45 34.86 -40.22
C GLY A 285 36.18 34.58 -41.54
N LYS A 286 35.46 34.81 -42.56
CA LYS A 286 35.71 35.71 -43.67
C LYS A 286 34.44 35.94 -44.43
#